data_cc267aaf9fee7f672d8db0c9cd84e84f
#
_entry.id   cc267aaf9fee7f672d8db0c9cd84e84f
#
_cell.length_a   1.000
_cell.length_b   1.000
_cell.length_c   1.000
_cell.angle_alpha   90.00
_cell.angle_beta   90.00
_cell.angle_gamma   90.00
#
_symmetry.space_group_name_H-M   'P 1'
#
loop_
_entity.id
_entity.type
_entity.pdbx_description
1 polymer ?
#
loop_
_entity_poly.entity_id
_entity_poly.type
_entity_poly.pdbx_seq_one_letter_code
_entity_poly.pdbx_strand_id
1 'polypeptide(L)'
;IILMIGAFVGPYIRKLTPRAAMLGTLAGISITFISMRPAAQMWEVAWIGLPVLAIILIGFFTNMKLPFGIPVGLAALLVGTAIGWIGGYMSAPDVSQAVSDIAIGIPDLRLDMLFSGLADLAPLLGTAIPLGVYNFTEAMSNVESAAAAGDNYNLRSVLLADGAGAVIGSAFGSPFPPAVYIGHPGWKDAGGRAGYSLASGVVIGIFCFLGLFGILDALLPVPAIVPILLYIGLLIGAQAFQAVPRLHAVAVVAAILPNLAQWAHGLIDNALNAAGTSASEVGMEALNGAGVVYEGLKTLGEGAVLVGLILGTMVTLILEKKFLYAAIASAVGAVLSFIGLIHAPEGAWAASPQVALGYVFFGIVCVGFAFLPGAKDPVEVDESDIVAGH
;
A
#
# COMPACT_ATOMS: atom_id res chain seq x y z
N ILE A 1 -10.04 -3.76 15.77
CA ILE A 1 -11.51 -3.83 15.89
C ILE A 1 -12.17 -3.59 14.53
N ILE A 2 -11.84 -2.52 13.80
CA ILE A 2 -12.47 -2.20 12.48
C ILE A 2 -12.25 -3.33 11.47
N LEU A 3 -11.07 -3.94 11.41
CA LEU A 3 -10.81 -5.11 10.57
C LEU A 3 -11.70 -6.30 10.95
N MET A 4 -11.90 -6.54 12.25
CA MET A 4 -12.75 -7.64 12.71
C MET A 4 -14.22 -7.40 12.35
N ILE A 5 -14.70 -6.17 12.44
CA ILE A 5 -16.04 -5.78 11.93
C ILE A 5 -16.07 -5.92 10.42
N GLY A 6 -15.03 -5.47 9.73
CA GLY A 6 -14.84 -5.58 8.29
C GLY A 6 -14.87 -7.04 7.79
N ALA A 7 -14.49 -8.01 8.62
CA ALA A 7 -14.55 -9.43 8.28
C ALA A 7 -15.97 -9.91 7.93
N PHE A 8 -17.01 -9.26 8.44
CA PHE A 8 -18.41 -9.61 8.16
C PHE A 8 -18.97 -8.87 6.95
N VAL A 9 -18.50 -7.64 6.69
CA VAL A 9 -18.98 -6.77 5.60
C VAL A 9 -18.11 -6.91 4.35
N GLY A 10 -16.82 -7.15 4.53
CA GLY A 10 -15.81 -7.20 3.47
C GLY A 10 -16.12 -8.14 2.31
N PRO A 11 -16.61 -9.37 2.53
CA PRO A 11 -16.97 -10.26 1.44
C PRO A 11 -18.05 -9.70 0.51
N TYR A 12 -18.96 -8.87 1.03
CA TYR A 12 -19.99 -8.20 0.22
C TYR A 12 -19.40 -7.01 -0.55
N ILE A 13 -18.58 -6.19 0.11
CA ILE A 13 -17.89 -5.05 -0.54
C ILE A 13 -17.00 -5.57 -1.66
N ARG A 14 -16.20 -6.62 -1.41
CA ARG A 14 -15.34 -7.25 -2.42
C ARG A 14 -16.10 -7.68 -3.67
N LYS A 15 -17.31 -8.24 -3.52
CA LYS A 15 -18.15 -8.66 -4.65
C LYS A 15 -18.68 -7.48 -5.47
N LEU A 16 -18.86 -6.32 -4.84
CA LEU A 16 -19.38 -5.12 -5.49
C LEU A 16 -18.28 -4.26 -6.11
N THR A 17 -17.03 -4.45 -5.67
CA THR A 17 -15.88 -3.67 -6.12
C THR A 17 -15.20 -4.38 -7.30
N PRO A 18 -15.08 -3.76 -8.48
CA PRO A 18 -14.38 -4.33 -9.62
C PRO A 18 -12.91 -4.64 -9.30
N ARG A 19 -12.39 -5.75 -9.82
CA ARG A 19 -10.99 -6.16 -9.64
C ARG A 19 -10.01 -5.07 -10.09
N ALA A 20 -10.31 -4.36 -11.18
CA ALA A 20 -9.49 -3.27 -11.69
C ALA A 20 -9.32 -2.13 -10.67
N ALA A 21 -10.36 -1.81 -9.91
CA ALA A 21 -10.27 -0.80 -8.84
C ALA A 21 -9.38 -1.27 -7.70
N MET A 22 -9.55 -2.52 -7.23
CA MET A 22 -8.74 -3.08 -6.13
C MET A 22 -7.27 -3.21 -6.51
N LEU A 23 -6.97 -3.84 -7.65
CA LEU A 23 -5.58 -4.03 -8.09
C LEU A 23 -4.93 -2.71 -8.52
N GLY A 24 -5.69 -1.77 -9.11
CA GLY A 24 -5.19 -0.44 -9.45
C GLY A 24 -4.79 0.37 -8.21
N THR A 25 -5.60 0.31 -7.15
CA THR A 25 -5.26 0.94 -5.87
C THR A 25 -3.98 0.35 -5.27
N LEU A 26 -3.85 -0.98 -5.29
CA LEU A 26 -2.62 -1.65 -4.84
C LEU A 26 -1.40 -1.28 -5.71
N ALA A 27 -1.58 -1.19 -7.02
CA ALA A 27 -0.51 -0.72 -7.91
C ALA A 27 -0.08 0.72 -7.55
N GLY A 28 -1.04 1.57 -7.19
CA GLY A 28 -0.76 2.92 -6.69
C GLY A 28 0.13 2.90 -5.45
N ILE A 29 -0.24 2.14 -4.41
CA ILE A 29 0.56 1.95 -3.19
C ILE A 29 1.94 1.37 -3.54
N SER A 30 1.96 0.36 -4.39
CA SER A 30 3.19 -0.32 -4.78
C SER A 30 4.18 0.59 -5.51
N ILE A 31 3.70 1.38 -6.47
CA ILE A 31 4.53 2.31 -7.22
C ILE A 31 5.05 3.42 -6.29
N THR A 32 4.21 4.00 -5.45
CA THR A 32 4.57 5.16 -4.62
C THR A 32 5.40 4.78 -3.40
N PHE A 33 4.89 3.91 -2.54
CA PHE A 33 5.49 3.64 -1.24
C PHE A 33 6.49 2.47 -1.25
N ILE A 34 6.23 1.44 -2.09
CA ILE A 34 7.09 0.25 -2.13
C ILE A 34 8.21 0.39 -3.16
N SER A 35 7.97 1.11 -4.29
CA SER A 35 8.98 1.24 -5.35
C SER A 35 9.78 2.53 -5.30
N MET A 36 9.12 3.69 -5.20
CA MET A 36 9.80 4.99 -5.38
C MET A 36 10.79 5.30 -4.26
N ARG A 37 10.45 5.05 -3.00
CA ARG A 37 11.38 5.29 -1.89
C ARG A 37 12.61 4.36 -1.95
N PRO A 38 12.46 3.03 -2.09
CA PRO A 38 13.59 2.13 -2.35
C PRO A 38 14.40 2.49 -3.58
N ALA A 39 13.76 2.88 -4.68
CA ALA A 39 14.47 3.34 -5.88
C ALA A 39 15.35 4.56 -5.57
N ALA A 40 14.81 5.59 -4.90
CA ALA A 40 15.57 6.77 -4.52
C ALA A 40 16.77 6.41 -3.62
N GLN A 41 16.56 5.61 -2.57
CA GLN A 41 17.62 5.14 -1.68
C GLN A 41 18.69 4.33 -2.41
N MET A 42 18.30 3.52 -3.39
CA MET A 42 19.24 2.79 -4.24
C MET A 42 20.07 3.73 -5.11
N TRP A 43 19.46 4.78 -5.67
CA TRP A 43 20.14 5.75 -6.53
C TRP A 43 21.07 6.68 -5.76
N GLU A 44 20.81 6.97 -4.48
CA GLU A 44 21.76 7.70 -3.61
C GLU A 44 23.10 6.98 -3.51
N VAL A 45 23.09 5.64 -3.54
CA VAL A 45 24.29 4.80 -3.44
C VAL A 45 24.31 3.81 -4.61
N ALA A 46 24.21 4.34 -5.82
CA ALA A 46 24.01 3.59 -7.06
C ALA A 46 25.08 2.53 -7.33
N TRP A 47 26.33 2.76 -6.87
CA TRP A 47 27.44 1.81 -7.04
C TRP A 47 27.26 0.51 -6.24
N ILE A 48 26.42 0.51 -5.18
CA ILE A 48 25.96 -0.72 -4.49
C ILE A 48 24.63 -1.18 -5.09
N GLY A 49 23.65 -0.27 -5.21
CA GLY A 49 22.28 -0.61 -5.54
C GLY A 49 22.10 -1.17 -6.96
N LEU A 50 22.75 -0.59 -7.96
CA LEU A 50 22.59 -1.03 -9.36
C LEU A 50 23.10 -2.44 -9.63
N PRO A 51 24.31 -2.86 -9.18
CA PRO A 51 24.75 -4.26 -9.30
C PRO A 51 23.77 -5.24 -8.63
N VAL A 52 23.26 -4.91 -7.45
CA VAL A 52 22.27 -5.72 -6.73
C VAL A 52 20.98 -5.82 -7.51
N LEU A 53 20.48 -4.69 -8.03
CA LEU A 53 19.28 -4.66 -8.88
C LEU A 53 19.46 -5.52 -10.12
N ALA A 54 20.63 -5.47 -10.78
CA ALA A 54 20.90 -6.27 -11.95
C ALA A 54 20.81 -7.78 -11.65
N ILE A 55 21.40 -8.24 -10.52
CA ILE A 55 21.30 -9.63 -10.08
C ILE A 55 19.85 -10.05 -9.85
N ILE A 56 19.07 -9.20 -9.19
CA ILE A 56 17.66 -9.45 -8.90
C ILE A 56 16.83 -9.55 -10.17
N LEU A 57 16.93 -8.55 -11.06
CA LEU A 57 16.15 -8.53 -12.30
C LEU A 57 16.52 -9.71 -13.22
N ILE A 58 17.83 -9.97 -13.41
CA ILE A 58 18.27 -11.09 -14.22
C ILE A 58 17.81 -12.41 -13.60
N GLY A 59 18.11 -12.62 -12.32
CA GLY A 59 17.82 -13.88 -11.65
C GLY A 59 16.33 -14.22 -11.60
N PHE A 60 15.48 -13.27 -11.25
CA PHE A 60 14.04 -13.53 -11.11
C PHE A 60 13.30 -13.49 -12.46
N PHE A 61 13.57 -12.52 -13.34
CA PHE A 61 12.85 -12.46 -14.62
C PHE A 61 13.26 -13.54 -15.62
N THR A 62 14.50 -14.02 -15.54
CA THR A 62 14.96 -15.08 -16.44
C THR A 62 14.91 -16.49 -15.84
N ASN A 63 14.50 -16.61 -14.58
CA ASN A 63 14.51 -17.87 -13.82
C ASN A 63 15.87 -18.59 -13.85
N MET A 64 16.98 -17.84 -13.98
CA MET A 64 18.31 -18.40 -14.03
C MET A 64 18.72 -18.99 -12.68
N LYS A 65 19.16 -20.23 -12.70
CA LYS A 65 19.71 -20.89 -11.52
C LYS A 65 21.15 -20.43 -11.31
N LEU A 66 21.42 -19.87 -10.14
CA LEU A 66 22.78 -19.52 -9.76
C LEU A 66 23.61 -20.75 -9.39
N PRO A 67 24.96 -20.66 -9.50
CA PRO A 67 25.83 -21.74 -9.08
C PRO A 67 25.53 -22.19 -7.63
N PHE A 68 25.69 -23.47 -7.38
CA PHE A 68 25.45 -24.11 -6.06
C PHE A 68 24.00 -24.01 -5.56
N GLY A 69 23.04 -23.61 -6.41
CA GLY A 69 21.64 -23.47 -6.01
C GLY A 69 21.37 -22.31 -5.03
N ILE A 70 22.25 -21.30 -4.99
CA ILE A 70 22.07 -20.13 -4.13
C ILE A 70 20.81 -19.36 -4.56
N PRO A 71 19.89 -19.02 -3.65
CA PRO A 71 18.75 -18.17 -3.98
C PRO A 71 19.19 -16.80 -4.49
N VAL A 72 18.53 -16.30 -5.54
CA VAL A 72 18.87 -15.03 -6.20
C VAL A 72 18.91 -13.86 -5.20
N GLY A 73 17.91 -13.75 -4.31
CA GLY A 73 17.86 -12.70 -3.30
C GLY A 73 19.03 -12.76 -2.32
N LEU A 74 19.44 -13.96 -1.91
CA LEU A 74 20.61 -14.14 -1.03
C LEU A 74 21.91 -13.74 -1.75
N ALA A 75 22.09 -14.17 -3.01
CA ALA A 75 23.27 -13.79 -3.80
C ALA A 75 23.36 -12.27 -3.98
N ALA A 76 22.25 -11.63 -4.30
CA ALA A 76 22.15 -10.17 -4.44
C ALA A 76 22.53 -9.45 -3.16
N LEU A 77 22.00 -9.91 -2.01
CA LEU A 77 22.32 -9.37 -0.69
C LEU A 77 23.80 -9.54 -0.34
N LEU A 78 24.37 -10.72 -0.55
CA LEU A 78 25.77 -10.99 -0.26
C LEU A 78 26.71 -10.14 -1.12
N VAL A 79 26.41 -10.01 -2.42
CA VAL A 79 27.20 -9.17 -3.33
C VAL A 79 27.13 -7.70 -2.92
N GLY A 80 25.92 -7.18 -2.66
CA GLY A 80 25.73 -5.80 -2.24
C GLY A 80 26.42 -5.50 -0.90
N THR A 81 26.33 -6.43 0.05
CA THR A 81 27.04 -6.32 1.35
C THR A 81 28.54 -6.32 1.14
N ALA A 82 29.07 -7.24 0.33
CA ALA A 82 30.52 -7.28 0.04
C ALA A 82 31.00 -5.97 -0.61
N ILE A 83 30.26 -5.45 -1.59
CA ILE A 83 30.56 -4.17 -2.22
C ILE A 83 30.54 -3.04 -1.18
N GLY A 84 29.52 -2.98 -0.32
CA GLY A 84 29.38 -1.96 0.73
C GLY A 84 30.54 -1.96 1.73
N TRP A 85 30.99 -3.14 2.15
CA TRP A 85 32.14 -3.29 3.05
C TRP A 85 33.46 -2.93 2.39
N ILE A 86 33.73 -3.43 1.19
CA ILE A 86 34.95 -3.14 0.43
C ILE A 86 35.04 -1.65 0.07
N GLY A 87 33.90 -1.05 -0.27
CA GLY A 87 33.80 0.37 -0.62
C GLY A 87 33.80 1.35 0.56
N GLY A 88 33.86 0.84 1.81
CA GLY A 88 33.88 1.69 3.00
C GLY A 88 32.54 2.36 3.33
N TYR A 89 31.45 1.86 2.80
CA TYR A 89 30.09 2.33 3.15
C TYR A 89 29.64 1.83 4.53
N MET A 90 30.10 0.64 4.92
CA MET A 90 29.84 0.05 6.23
C MET A 90 31.03 0.27 7.17
N SER A 91 30.75 0.32 8.48
CA SER A 91 31.70 0.66 9.52
C SER A 91 31.80 -0.47 10.55
N ALA A 92 33.01 -0.96 10.79
CA ALA A 92 33.25 -1.97 11.85
C ALA A 92 32.95 -1.46 13.28
N PRO A 93 33.23 -0.20 13.64
CA PRO A 93 32.78 0.38 14.90
C PRO A 93 31.27 0.30 15.13
N ASP A 94 30.42 0.51 14.07
CA ASP A 94 28.98 0.46 14.21
C ASP A 94 28.49 -0.96 14.54
N VAL A 95 29.14 -1.97 13.95
CA VAL A 95 28.87 -3.39 14.28
C VAL A 95 29.28 -3.67 15.73
N SER A 96 30.42 -3.17 16.17
CA SER A 96 30.87 -3.33 17.55
C SER A 96 29.92 -2.68 18.56
N GLN A 97 29.39 -1.50 18.21
CA GLN A 97 28.38 -0.83 19.01
C GLN A 97 27.06 -1.64 19.02
N ALA A 98 26.57 -2.08 17.86
CA ALA A 98 25.39 -2.89 17.78
C ALA A 98 25.47 -4.21 18.56
N VAL A 99 26.67 -4.82 18.62
CA VAL A 99 26.92 -6.01 19.43
C VAL A 99 26.88 -5.67 20.92
N SER A 100 27.41 -4.52 21.33
CA SER A 100 27.35 -4.07 22.73
C SER A 100 25.96 -3.71 23.21
N ASP A 101 25.08 -3.31 22.27
CA ASP A 101 23.70 -2.90 22.54
C ASP A 101 22.72 -4.08 22.53
N ILE A 102 23.19 -5.31 22.34
CA ILE A 102 22.37 -6.52 22.44
C ILE A 102 21.76 -6.59 23.83
N ALA A 103 20.41 -6.60 23.85
CA ALA A 103 19.66 -6.77 25.08
C ALA A 103 18.50 -7.73 24.85
N ILE A 104 18.32 -8.68 25.76
CA ILE A 104 17.13 -9.53 25.74
C ILE A 104 15.95 -8.70 26.20
N GLY A 105 15.00 -8.47 25.28
CA GLY A 105 13.77 -7.77 25.56
C GLY A 105 12.62 -8.76 25.77
N ILE A 106 11.97 -8.70 26.92
CA ILE A 106 10.73 -9.42 27.17
C ILE A 106 9.60 -8.40 27.05
N PRO A 107 8.61 -8.63 26.17
CA PRO A 107 7.48 -7.71 26.03
C PRO A 107 6.67 -7.64 27.32
N ASP A 108 6.43 -6.46 27.83
CA ASP A 108 5.57 -6.21 28.97
C ASP A 108 4.11 -6.04 28.54
N LEU A 109 3.20 -6.67 29.27
CA LEU A 109 1.77 -6.47 29.05
C LEU A 109 1.35 -5.09 29.59
N ARG A 110 0.96 -4.20 28.68
CA ARG A 110 0.66 -2.78 28.97
C ARG A 110 -0.84 -2.51 28.98
N LEU A 111 -1.60 -3.32 29.73
CA LEU A 111 -3.05 -3.15 29.87
C LEU A 111 -3.42 -1.81 30.53
N ASP A 112 -2.55 -1.28 31.41
CA ASP A 112 -2.68 0.03 32.02
C ASP A 112 -2.78 1.13 30.95
N MET A 113 -1.88 1.11 29.96
CA MET A 113 -1.88 2.06 28.84
C MET A 113 -3.07 1.85 27.91
N LEU A 114 -3.51 0.60 27.71
CA LEU A 114 -4.67 0.29 26.88
C LEU A 114 -5.95 0.90 27.48
N PHE A 115 -6.15 0.77 28.80
CA PHE A 115 -7.35 1.29 29.46
C PHE A 115 -7.30 2.81 29.69
N SER A 116 -6.13 3.40 30.01
CA SER A 116 -6.00 4.84 30.07
C SER A 116 -6.17 5.51 28.72
N GLY A 117 -5.59 4.91 27.64
CA GLY A 117 -5.75 5.40 26.29
C GLY A 117 -7.20 5.36 25.78
N LEU A 118 -8.02 4.42 26.27
CA LEU A 118 -9.47 4.40 25.94
C LEU A 118 -10.21 5.64 26.45
N ALA A 119 -9.80 6.20 27.57
CA ALA A 119 -10.40 7.43 28.12
C ALA A 119 -10.08 8.66 27.25
N ASP A 120 -8.88 8.67 26.64
CA ASP A 120 -8.39 9.76 25.79
C ASP A 120 -8.69 9.52 24.29
N LEU A 121 -9.38 8.42 23.96
CA LEU A 121 -9.61 7.99 22.57
C LEU A 121 -10.58 8.92 21.81
N ALA A 122 -11.52 9.56 22.47
CA ALA A 122 -12.59 10.33 21.82
C ALA A 122 -12.07 11.39 20.83
N PRO A 123 -11.04 12.21 21.16
CA PRO A 123 -10.45 13.16 20.21
C PRO A 123 -9.73 12.49 19.02
N LEU A 124 -9.25 11.26 19.22
CA LEU A 124 -8.47 10.52 18.20
C LEU A 124 -9.35 9.69 17.26
N LEU A 125 -10.64 9.52 17.54
CA LEU A 125 -11.55 8.73 16.72
C LEU A 125 -11.67 9.28 15.29
N GLY A 126 -11.61 10.60 15.13
CA GLY A 126 -11.64 11.27 13.82
C GLY A 126 -10.52 10.79 12.89
N THR A 127 -9.36 10.46 13.43
CA THR A 127 -8.21 9.93 12.66
C THR A 127 -8.16 8.40 12.68
N ALA A 128 -8.42 7.78 13.82
CA ALA A 128 -8.30 6.33 14.00
C ALA A 128 -9.32 5.54 13.18
N ILE A 129 -10.55 6.05 13.02
CA ILE A 129 -11.59 5.38 12.21
C ILE A 129 -11.21 5.38 10.73
N PRO A 130 -10.87 6.50 10.08
CA PRO A 130 -10.38 6.47 8.70
C PRO A 130 -9.19 5.54 8.49
N LEU A 131 -8.18 5.58 9.35
CA LEU A 131 -7.00 4.70 9.25
C LEU A 131 -7.38 3.22 9.36
N GLY A 132 -8.31 2.88 10.27
CA GLY A 132 -8.82 1.51 10.38
C GLY A 132 -9.59 1.04 9.15
N VAL A 133 -10.36 1.94 8.52
CA VAL A 133 -11.08 1.65 7.27
C VAL A 133 -10.09 1.50 6.11
N TYR A 134 -9.00 2.28 6.07
CA TYR A 134 -7.94 2.12 5.06
C TYR A 134 -7.26 0.77 5.18
N ASN A 135 -6.84 0.39 6.38
CA ASN A 135 -6.19 -0.90 6.62
C ASN A 135 -7.13 -2.06 6.23
N PHE A 136 -8.42 -1.99 6.57
CA PHE A 136 -9.43 -2.94 6.12
C PHE A 136 -9.50 -3.03 4.58
N THR A 137 -9.54 -1.88 3.91
CA THR A 137 -9.68 -1.79 2.46
C THR A 137 -8.43 -2.30 1.75
N GLU A 138 -7.26 -1.97 2.26
CA GLU A 138 -5.98 -2.48 1.79
C GLU A 138 -5.88 -4.00 1.96
N ALA A 139 -6.22 -4.52 3.14
CA ALA A 139 -6.25 -5.95 3.42
C ALA A 139 -7.16 -6.71 2.45
N MET A 140 -8.36 -6.18 2.17
CA MET A 140 -9.28 -6.74 1.17
C MET A 140 -8.65 -6.79 -0.23
N SER A 141 -7.99 -5.71 -0.63
CA SER A 141 -7.33 -5.61 -1.93
C SER A 141 -6.11 -6.56 -2.02
N ASN A 142 -5.36 -6.74 -0.92
CA ASN A 142 -4.24 -7.70 -0.85
C ASN A 142 -4.71 -9.15 -0.99
N VAL A 143 -5.87 -9.50 -0.41
CA VAL A 143 -6.49 -10.82 -0.61
C VAL A 143 -6.95 -11.00 -2.07
N GLU A 144 -7.44 -9.95 -2.74
CA GLU A 144 -7.77 -10.02 -4.17
C GLU A 144 -6.52 -10.19 -5.03
N SER A 145 -5.42 -9.50 -4.70
CA SER A 145 -4.13 -9.68 -5.37
C SER A 145 -3.60 -11.13 -5.24
N ALA A 146 -3.73 -11.73 -4.06
CA ALA A 146 -3.38 -13.14 -3.85
C ALA A 146 -4.28 -14.07 -4.69
N ALA A 147 -5.58 -13.78 -4.77
CA ALA A 147 -6.53 -14.54 -5.59
C ALA A 147 -6.20 -14.40 -7.09
N ALA A 148 -5.81 -13.21 -7.56
CA ALA A 148 -5.34 -12.99 -8.91
C ALA A 148 -4.05 -13.75 -9.24
N ALA A 149 -3.21 -14.02 -8.23
CA ALA A 149 -2.04 -14.90 -8.34
C ALA A 149 -2.37 -16.40 -8.18
N GLY A 150 -3.64 -16.77 -8.08
CA GLY A 150 -4.12 -18.16 -8.01
C GLY A 150 -4.28 -18.73 -6.59
N ASP A 151 -4.11 -17.91 -5.52
CA ASP A 151 -4.25 -18.34 -4.14
C ASP A 151 -5.49 -17.71 -3.49
N ASN A 152 -6.58 -18.48 -3.48
CA ASN A 152 -7.85 -18.01 -2.94
C ASN A 152 -7.90 -18.18 -1.41
N TYR A 153 -7.71 -17.10 -0.67
CA TYR A 153 -7.88 -17.05 0.77
C TYR A 153 -9.29 -16.61 1.17
N ASN A 154 -9.77 -17.13 2.29
CA ASN A 154 -11.02 -16.68 2.88
C ASN A 154 -10.81 -15.30 3.52
N LEU A 155 -11.36 -14.25 2.90
CA LEU A 155 -11.20 -12.85 3.35
C LEU A 155 -11.60 -12.68 4.83
N ARG A 156 -12.69 -13.32 5.27
CA ARG A 156 -13.15 -13.24 6.66
C ARG A 156 -12.11 -13.74 7.65
N SER A 157 -11.53 -14.91 7.37
CA SER A 157 -10.50 -15.51 8.23
C SER A 157 -9.23 -14.67 8.26
N VAL A 158 -8.83 -14.10 7.13
CA VAL A 158 -7.66 -13.22 7.04
C VAL A 158 -7.87 -11.96 7.89
N LEU A 159 -9.00 -11.27 7.72
CA LEU A 159 -9.30 -10.04 8.48
C LEU A 159 -9.46 -10.29 9.99
N LEU A 160 -10.00 -11.45 10.39
CA LEU A 160 -10.09 -11.82 11.80
C LEU A 160 -8.71 -12.10 12.40
N ALA A 161 -7.83 -12.78 11.66
CA ALA A 161 -6.48 -13.08 12.12
C ALA A 161 -5.63 -11.80 12.24
N ASP A 162 -5.71 -10.92 11.23
CA ASP A 162 -5.02 -9.63 11.21
C ASP A 162 -5.51 -8.71 12.35
N GLY A 163 -6.83 -8.58 12.50
CA GLY A 163 -7.43 -7.82 13.59
C GLY A 163 -7.11 -8.38 14.99
N ALA A 164 -7.04 -9.69 15.14
CA ALA A 164 -6.63 -10.32 16.41
C ALA A 164 -5.14 -10.03 16.70
N GLY A 165 -4.28 -10.13 15.68
CA GLY A 165 -2.87 -9.75 15.79
C GLY A 165 -2.67 -8.30 16.23
N ALA A 166 -3.47 -7.37 15.66
CA ALA A 166 -3.45 -5.95 16.05
C ALA A 166 -3.85 -5.75 17.51
N VAL A 167 -4.89 -6.44 17.99
CA VAL A 167 -5.34 -6.36 19.39
C VAL A 167 -4.27 -6.92 20.34
N ILE A 168 -3.68 -8.07 20.00
CA ILE A 168 -2.61 -8.67 20.80
C ILE A 168 -1.39 -7.73 20.82
N GLY A 169 -0.93 -7.24 19.67
CA GLY A 169 0.21 -6.33 19.59
C GLY A 169 -0.01 -5.06 20.41
N SER A 170 -1.21 -4.46 20.34
CA SER A 170 -1.53 -3.26 21.13
C SER A 170 -1.55 -3.50 22.64
N ALA A 171 -1.94 -4.71 23.09
CA ALA A 171 -1.88 -5.09 24.50
C ALA A 171 -0.43 -5.15 25.05
N PHE A 172 0.54 -5.38 24.17
CA PHE A 172 1.97 -5.28 24.47
C PHE A 172 2.58 -3.91 24.12
N GLY A 173 1.77 -2.90 23.86
CA GLY A 173 2.21 -1.52 23.62
C GLY A 173 2.72 -1.25 22.20
N SER A 174 2.48 -2.13 21.22
CA SER A 174 2.83 -1.86 19.83
C SER A 174 1.95 -0.74 19.25
N PRO A 175 2.52 0.35 18.74
CA PRO A 175 1.77 1.40 18.05
C PRO A 175 1.44 1.04 16.60
N PHE A 176 2.04 -0.05 16.06
CA PHE A 176 1.92 -0.45 14.67
C PHE A 176 1.02 -1.69 14.56
N PRO A 177 -0.14 -1.59 13.90
CA PRO A 177 -0.94 -2.76 13.60
C PRO A 177 -0.22 -3.62 12.54
N PRO A 178 -0.40 -4.95 12.56
CA PRO A 178 -0.01 -5.78 11.43
C PRO A 178 -0.83 -5.37 10.20
N ALA A 179 -0.37 -5.75 9.02
CA ALA A 179 -1.09 -5.56 7.76
C ALA A 179 -1.01 -6.83 6.93
N VAL A 180 -2.09 -7.15 6.21
CA VAL A 180 -2.09 -8.24 5.23
C VAL A 180 -1.05 -7.94 4.16
N TYR A 181 -0.16 -8.90 3.91
CA TYR A 181 1.02 -8.65 3.11
C TYR A 181 0.71 -8.44 1.62
N ILE A 182 1.09 -7.30 1.10
CA ILE A 182 0.87 -6.91 -0.30
C ILE A 182 1.78 -7.67 -1.29
N GLY A 183 2.96 -8.09 -0.87
CA GLY A 183 3.97 -8.72 -1.73
C GLY A 183 3.77 -10.21 -2.02
N HIS A 184 2.63 -10.80 -1.64
CA HIS A 184 2.34 -12.23 -1.84
C HIS A 184 2.59 -12.72 -3.28
N PRO A 185 2.10 -12.05 -4.34
CA PRO A 185 2.35 -12.50 -5.71
C PRO A 185 3.84 -12.56 -6.07
N GLY A 186 4.61 -11.55 -5.67
CA GLY A 186 6.04 -11.49 -5.94
C GLY A 186 6.84 -12.60 -5.26
N TRP A 187 6.53 -12.92 -4.01
CA TRP A 187 7.18 -14.04 -3.33
C TRP A 187 6.75 -15.40 -3.86
N LYS A 188 5.48 -15.54 -4.27
CA LYS A 188 5.00 -16.74 -4.93
C LYS A 188 5.74 -16.99 -6.24
N ASP A 189 5.91 -15.95 -7.05
CA ASP A 189 6.66 -15.99 -8.31
C ASP A 189 8.14 -16.34 -8.07
N ALA A 190 8.74 -15.81 -7.01
CA ALA A 190 10.09 -16.16 -6.55
C ALA A 190 10.21 -17.59 -5.98
N GLY A 191 9.13 -18.39 -5.98
CA GLY A 191 9.12 -19.78 -5.48
C GLY A 191 8.76 -19.93 -4.01
N GLY A 192 8.28 -18.88 -3.35
CA GLY A 192 7.80 -18.92 -1.96
C GLY A 192 6.64 -19.91 -1.79
N ARG A 193 6.56 -20.53 -0.60
CA ARG A 193 5.53 -21.48 -0.22
C ARG A 193 4.86 -21.07 1.10
N ALA A 194 3.73 -21.65 1.43
CA ALA A 194 2.94 -21.27 2.61
C ALA A 194 3.71 -21.28 3.94
N GLY A 195 4.74 -22.14 4.09
CA GLY A 195 5.55 -22.22 5.30
C GLY A 195 6.52 -21.05 5.52
N TYR A 196 6.81 -20.24 4.50
CA TYR A 196 7.80 -19.15 4.66
C TYR A 196 7.31 -18.06 5.62
N SER A 197 6.00 -17.77 5.62
CA SER A 197 5.42 -16.77 6.54
C SER A 197 5.59 -17.18 8.00
N LEU A 198 5.36 -18.47 8.31
CA LEU A 198 5.57 -19.00 9.65
C LEU A 198 7.06 -18.92 10.04
N ALA A 199 7.95 -19.38 9.14
CA ALA A 199 9.39 -19.34 9.39
C ALA A 199 9.89 -17.90 9.58
N SER A 200 9.46 -16.96 8.74
CA SER A 200 9.80 -15.54 8.88
C SER A 200 9.30 -14.96 10.20
N GLY A 201 8.05 -15.25 10.59
CA GLY A 201 7.50 -14.80 11.86
C GLY A 201 8.28 -15.32 13.07
N VAL A 202 8.69 -16.59 13.07
CA VAL A 202 9.52 -17.18 14.13
C VAL A 202 10.89 -16.52 14.17
N VAL A 203 11.57 -16.36 13.03
CA VAL A 203 12.90 -15.73 12.96
C VAL A 203 12.84 -14.27 13.42
N ILE A 204 11.85 -13.50 12.96
CA ILE A 204 11.65 -12.11 13.38
C ILE A 204 11.40 -12.05 14.89
N GLY A 205 10.54 -12.92 15.42
CA GLY A 205 10.30 -13.00 16.86
C GLY A 205 11.58 -13.25 17.66
N ILE A 206 12.39 -14.24 17.27
CA ILE A 206 13.67 -14.52 17.91
C ILE A 206 14.58 -13.30 17.84
N PHE A 207 14.68 -12.64 16.70
CA PHE A 207 15.54 -11.46 16.51
C PHE A 207 15.08 -10.27 17.37
N CYS A 208 13.75 -10.07 17.50
CA CYS A 208 13.20 -9.06 18.41
C CYS A 208 13.56 -9.37 19.88
N PHE A 209 13.34 -10.62 20.34
CA PHE A 209 13.65 -11.00 21.72
C PHE A 209 15.13 -10.88 22.06
N LEU A 210 16.00 -11.18 21.11
CA LEU A 210 17.45 -11.13 21.31
C LEU A 210 18.08 -9.77 20.96
N GLY A 211 17.30 -8.78 20.49
CA GLY A 211 17.81 -7.47 20.10
C GLY A 211 18.76 -7.49 18.87
N LEU A 212 18.62 -8.48 17.97
CA LEU A 212 19.58 -8.72 16.89
C LEU A 212 19.38 -7.80 15.67
N PHE A 213 18.29 -7.05 15.59
CA PHE A 213 18.04 -6.19 14.43
C PHE A 213 19.10 -5.08 14.27
N GLY A 214 19.62 -4.52 15.37
CA GLY A 214 20.71 -3.54 15.32
C GLY A 214 21.96 -4.10 14.64
N ILE A 215 22.26 -5.39 14.86
CA ILE A 215 23.41 -6.04 14.19
C ILE A 215 23.14 -6.18 12.70
N LEU A 216 21.91 -6.58 12.30
CA LEU A 216 21.59 -6.68 10.88
C LEU A 216 21.69 -5.33 10.17
N ASP A 217 21.22 -4.27 10.80
CA ASP A 217 21.31 -2.91 10.28
C ASP A 217 22.76 -2.44 10.12
N ALA A 218 23.62 -2.77 11.10
CA ALA A 218 25.05 -2.45 11.04
C ALA A 218 25.85 -3.33 10.05
N LEU A 219 25.37 -4.53 9.70
CA LEU A 219 26.05 -5.45 8.80
C LEU A 219 25.60 -5.30 7.34
N LEU A 220 24.34 -4.99 7.09
CA LEU A 220 23.71 -5.03 5.78
C LEU A 220 23.44 -3.61 5.28
N PRO A 221 24.06 -3.16 4.20
CA PRO A 221 23.79 -1.84 3.65
C PRO A 221 22.38 -1.78 3.08
N VAL A 222 21.61 -0.73 3.41
CA VAL A 222 20.27 -0.49 2.88
C VAL A 222 20.22 -0.62 1.35
N PRO A 223 21.17 -0.06 0.57
CA PRO A 223 21.20 -0.22 -0.88
C PRO A 223 21.35 -1.66 -1.40
N ALA A 224 21.72 -2.61 -0.54
CA ALA A 224 21.74 -4.03 -0.91
C ALA A 224 20.39 -4.74 -0.66
N ILE A 225 19.51 -4.15 0.14
CA ILE A 225 18.21 -4.72 0.49
C ILE A 225 17.08 -4.17 -0.39
N VAL A 226 17.07 -2.85 -0.59
CA VAL A 226 15.95 -2.14 -1.25
C VAL A 226 15.67 -2.54 -2.71
N PRO A 227 16.63 -3.05 -3.52
CA PRO A 227 16.31 -3.52 -4.87
C PRO A 227 15.30 -4.69 -4.92
N ILE A 228 15.23 -5.51 -3.86
CA ILE A 228 14.20 -6.57 -3.74
C ILE A 228 12.80 -5.95 -3.61
N LEU A 229 12.68 -4.89 -2.82
CA LEU A 229 11.40 -4.18 -2.67
C LEU A 229 10.97 -3.53 -3.97
N LEU A 230 11.90 -2.92 -4.70
CA LEU A 230 11.63 -2.38 -6.04
C LEU A 230 11.12 -3.47 -6.98
N TYR A 231 11.76 -4.64 -7.02
CA TYR A 231 11.31 -5.77 -7.83
C TYR A 231 9.88 -6.19 -7.49
N ILE A 232 9.57 -6.37 -6.20
CA ILE A 232 8.22 -6.73 -5.75
C ILE A 232 7.21 -5.66 -6.17
N GLY A 233 7.56 -4.40 -6.03
CA GLY A 233 6.71 -3.30 -6.44
C GLY A 233 6.42 -3.28 -7.94
N LEU A 234 7.40 -3.58 -8.78
CA LEU A 234 7.23 -3.72 -10.22
C LEU A 234 6.26 -4.86 -10.57
N LEU A 235 6.35 -6.00 -9.88
CA LEU A 235 5.45 -7.14 -10.11
C LEU A 235 4.00 -6.82 -9.75
N ILE A 236 3.77 -6.16 -8.59
CA ILE A 236 2.42 -5.76 -8.17
C ILE A 236 1.84 -4.75 -9.16
N GLY A 237 2.65 -3.78 -9.61
CA GLY A 237 2.23 -2.83 -10.64
C GLY A 237 1.85 -3.52 -11.95
N ALA A 238 2.64 -4.47 -12.41
CA ALA A 238 2.37 -5.24 -13.62
C ALA A 238 1.11 -6.12 -13.48
N GLN A 239 0.94 -6.79 -12.34
CA GLN A 239 -0.22 -7.64 -12.07
C GLN A 239 -1.55 -6.88 -12.21
N ALA A 240 -1.59 -5.61 -11.81
CA ALA A 240 -2.80 -4.81 -11.90
C ALA A 240 -3.34 -4.66 -13.33
N PHE A 241 -2.44 -4.68 -14.32
CA PHE A 241 -2.83 -4.64 -15.73
C PHE A 241 -3.01 -6.03 -16.34
N GLN A 242 -2.27 -7.03 -15.87
CA GLN A 242 -2.31 -8.39 -16.41
C GLN A 242 -3.53 -9.19 -15.92
N ALA A 243 -3.99 -8.92 -14.69
CA ALA A 243 -5.07 -9.66 -14.06
C ALA A 243 -6.46 -9.04 -14.27
N VAL A 244 -6.58 -8.10 -15.20
CA VAL A 244 -7.84 -7.44 -15.58
C VAL A 244 -8.02 -7.42 -17.09
N PRO A 245 -9.25 -7.36 -17.60
CA PRO A 245 -9.51 -7.19 -19.03
C PRO A 245 -8.86 -5.91 -19.56
N ARG A 246 -8.36 -5.92 -20.79
CA ARG A 246 -7.71 -4.75 -21.42
C ARG A 246 -8.57 -3.50 -21.39
N LEU A 247 -9.88 -3.65 -21.55
CA LEU A 247 -10.84 -2.54 -21.45
C LEU A 247 -10.71 -1.79 -20.11
N HIS A 248 -10.39 -2.48 -19.02
CA HIS A 248 -10.31 -1.91 -17.68
C HIS A 248 -8.95 -1.26 -17.36
N ALA A 249 -7.97 -1.27 -18.27
CA ALA A 249 -6.65 -0.68 -18.03
C ALA A 249 -6.71 0.80 -17.64
N VAL A 250 -7.64 1.57 -18.23
CA VAL A 250 -7.87 2.98 -17.87
C VAL A 250 -8.37 3.12 -16.44
N ALA A 251 -9.21 2.20 -15.97
CA ALA A 251 -9.70 2.18 -14.59
C ALA A 251 -8.57 1.88 -13.59
N VAL A 252 -7.62 1.00 -13.95
CA VAL A 252 -6.40 0.77 -13.17
C VAL A 252 -5.61 2.06 -13.02
N VAL A 253 -5.37 2.79 -14.10
CA VAL A 253 -4.65 4.08 -14.06
C VAL A 253 -5.40 5.09 -13.18
N ALA A 254 -6.71 5.20 -13.32
CA ALA A 254 -7.51 6.10 -12.49
C ALA A 254 -7.40 5.79 -11.00
N ALA A 255 -7.35 4.49 -10.63
CA ALA A 255 -7.19 4.06 -9.25
C ALA A 255 -5.77 4.30 -8.67
N ILE A 256 -4.74 4.45 -9.52
CA ILE A 256 -3.37 4.78 -9.12
C ILE A 256 -3.23 6.25 -8.70
N LEU A 257 -3.93 7.17 -9.36
CA LEU A 257 -3.74 8.62 -9.23
C LEU A 257 -3.83 9.15 -7.78
N PRO A 258 -4.78 8.72 -6.93
CA PRO A 258 -4.86 9.21 -5.55
C PRO A 258 -3.61 8.88 -4.72
N ASN A 259 -3.03 7.69 -4.91
CA ASN A 259 -1.80 7.30 -4.21
C ASN A 259 -0.59 8.12 -4.67
N LEU A 260 -0.51 8.48 -5.95
CA LEU A 260 0.51 9.41 -6.46
C LEU A 260 0.35 10.81 -5.83
N ALA A 261 -0.88 11.30 -5.71
CA ALA A 261 -1.18 12.58 -5.08
C ALA A 261 -0.79 12.56 -3.58
N GLN A 262 -1.14 11.50 -2.87
CA GLN A 262 -0.78 11.32 -1.45
C GLN A 262 0.74 11.30 -1.26
N TRP A 263 1.45 10.57 -2.10
CA TRP A 263 2.91 10.50 -2.04
C TRP A 263 3.56 11.86 -2.32
N ALA A 264 3.14 12.56 -3.38
CA ALA A 264 3.66 13.87 -3.73
C ALA A 264 3.38 14.92 -2.64
N HIS A 265 2.14 14.95 -2.11
CA HIS A 265 1.76 15.81 -0.99
C HIS A 265 2.64 15.54 0.24
N GLY A 266 2.82 14.26 0.62
CA GLY A 266 3.66 13.90 1.76
C GLY A 266 5.14 14.30 1.59
N LEU A 267 5.71 14.23 0.37
CA LEU A 267 7.07 14.71 0.11
C LEU A 267 7.18 16.23 0.28
N ILE A 268 6.17 16.98 -0.17
CA ILE A 268 6.13 18.44 -0.02
C ILE A 268 6.08 18.80 1.46
N ASP A 269 5.19 18.17 2.24
CA ASP A 269 5.07 18.40 3.68
C ASP A 269 6.37 18.07 4.42
N ASN A 270 6.99 16.93 4.11
CA ASN A 270 8.26 16.55 4.72
C ASN A 270 9.38 17.54 4.40
N ALA A 271 9.44 18.05 3.17
CA ALA A 271 10.42 19.04 2.76
C ALA A 271 10.20 20.39 3.48
N LEU A 272 8.95 20.85 3.59
CA LEU A 272 8.60 22.07 4.30
C LEU A 272 8.89 21.94 5.79
N ASN A 273 8.51 20.82 6.42
CA ASN A 273 8.81 20.56 7.82
C ASN A 273 10.31 20.52 8.09
N ALA A 274 11.11 19.90 7.20
CA ALA A 274 12.57 19.90 7.31
C ALA A 274 13.19 21.30 7.19
N ALA A 275 12.52 22.19 6.44
CA ALA A 275 12.90 23.61 6.33
C ALA A 275 12.38 24.48 7.51
N GLY A 276 11.68 23.86 8.48
CA GLY A 276 11.12 24.56 9.65
C GLY A 276 9.90 25.43 9.33
N THR A 277 9.17 25.10 8.26
CA THR A 277 7.96 25.83 7.82
C THR A 277 6.83 24.86 7.48
N SER A 278 5.69 25.41 7.07
CA SER A 278 4.50 24.66 6.66
C SER A 278 3.88 25.25 5.40
N ALA A 279 3.03 24.49 4.71
CA ALA A 279 2.32 24.97 3.54
C ALA A 279 1.43 26.18 3.84
N SER A 280 0.88 26.27 5.03
CA SER A 280 0.08 27.44 5.48
C SER A 280 0.93 28.70 5.69
N GLU A 281 2.17 28.55 6.13
CA GLU A 281 3.10 29.68 6.32
C GLU A 281 3.66 30.17 5.02
N VAL A 282 3.99 29.27 4.09
CA VAL A 282 4.45 29.61 2.72
C VAL A 282 3.34 30.28 1.93
N GLY A 283 2.10 29.85 2.11
CA GLY A 283 0.92 30.36 1.43
C GLY A 283 0.62 29.67 0.10
N MET A 284 -0.68 29.46 -0.16
CA MET A 284 -1.14 28.71 -1.34
C MET A 284 -0.82 29.43 -2.66
N GLU A 285 -0.81 30.78 -2.67
CA GLU A 285 -0.46 31.56 -3.86
C GLU A 285 1.00 31.33 -4.28
N ALA A 286 1.92 31.32 -3.31
CA ALA A 286 3.34 31.06 -3.58
C ALA A 286 3.57 29.62 -4.06
N LEU A 287 2.92 28.64 -3.44
CA LEU A 287 3.00 27.23 -3.87
C LEU A 287 2.45 27.04 -5.29
N ASN A 288 1.27 27.59 -5.59
CA ASN A 288 0.68 27.54 -6.92
C ASN A 288 1.55 28.27 -7.96
N GLY A 289 2.13 29.43 -7.60
CA GLY A 289 3.06 30.15 -8.45
C GLY A 289 4.33 29.37 -8.78
N ALA A 290 4.76 28.47 -7.87
CA ALA A 290 5.86 27.54 -8.09
C ALA A 290 5.43 26.24 -8.84
N GLY A 291 4.18 26.14 -9.27
CA GLY A 291 3.64 24.96 -9.96
C GLY A 291 3.19 23.83 -9.04
N VAL A 292 3.13 24.06 -7.74
CA VAL A 292 2.67 23.08 -6.75
C VAL A 292 1.18 23.29 -6.50
N VAL A 293 0.34 22.44 -7.08
CA VAL A 293 -1.13 22.46 -6.84
C VAL A 293 -1.43 21.75 -5.53
N TYR A 294 -0.96 22.37 -4.42
CA TYR A 294 -0.91 21.74 -3.10
C TYR A 294 -2.29 21.25 -2.61
N GLU A 295 -3.30 22.12 -2.64
CA GLU A 295 -4.66 21.75 -2.19
C GLU A 295 -5.29 20.65 -3.04
N GLY A 296 -5.02 20.64 -4.34
CA GLY A 296 -5.48 19.57 -5.23
C GLY A 296 -4.83 18.23 -4.92
N LEU A 297 -3.50 18.23 -4.69
CA LEU A 297 -2.76 17.03 -4.29
C LEU A 297 -3.24 16.51 -2.94
N LYS A 298 -3.40 17.39 -1.96
CA LYS A 298 -3.93 17.10 -0.63
C LYS A 298 -5.31 16.47 -0.74
N THR A 299 -6.26 17.15 -1.35
CA THR A 299 -7.66 16.69 -1.48
C THR A 299 -7.75 15.35 -2.22
N LEU A 300 -7.00 15.14 -3.30
CA LEU A 300 -6.99 13.88 -4.04
C LEU A 300 -6.30 12.77 -3.25
N GLY A 301 -5.27 13.09 -2.47
CA GLY A 301 -4.46 12.14 -1.72
C GLY A 301 -5.03 11.73 -0.38
N GLU A 302 -5.84 12.55 0.26
CA GLU A 302 -6.45 12.21 1.54
C GLU A 302 -7.49 11.09 1.38
N GLY A 303 -7.20 9.96 2.00
CA GLY A 303 -7.98 8.75 1.83
C GLY A 303 -7.69 7.99 0.52
N ALA A 304 -6.49 8.14 -0.04
CA ALA A 304 -6.09 7.65 -1.37
C ALA A 304 -6.54 6.23 -1.69
N VAL A 305 -6.48 5.31 -0.73
CA VAL A 305 -6.91 3.91 -0.92
C VAL A 305 -8.39 3.82 -1.27
N LEU A 306 -9.25 4.50 -0.52
CA LEU A 306 -10.70 4.53 -0.79
C LEU A 306 -11.02 5.35 -2.04
N VAL A 307 -10.35 6.49 -2.24
CA VAL A 307 -10.51 7.32 -3.43
C VAL A 307 -10.15 6.53 -4.68
N GLY A 308 -9.05 5.77 -4.65
CA GLY A 308 -8.63 4.89 -5.74
C GLY A 308 -9.67 3.82 -6.05
N LEU A 309 -10.25 3.18 -5.02
CA LEU A 309 -11.33 2.22 -5.22
C LEU A 309 -12.57 2.86 -5.86
N ILE A 310 -12.97 4.03 -5.40
CA ILE A 310 -14.16 4.73 -5.92
C ILE A 310 -13.91 5.15 -7.38
N LEU A 311 -12.80 5.82 -7.66
CA LEU A 311 -12.47 6.26 -9.02
C LEU A 311 -12.32 5.08 -9.98
N GLY A 312 -11.57 4.05 -9.57
CA GLY A 312 -11.43 2.84 -10.37
C GLY A 312 -12.77 2.14 -10.62
N THR A 313 -13.65 2.08 -9.61
CA THR A 313 -15.00 1.52 -9.76
C THR A 313 -15.85 2.35 -10.70
N MET A 314 -15.87 3.67 -10.55
CA MET A 314 -16.64 4.56 -11.42
C MET A 314 -16.20 4.42 -12.88
N VAL A 315 -14.87 4.44 -13.12
CA VAL A 315 -14.33 4.31 -14.49
C VAL A 315 -14.62 2.92 -15.06
N THR A 316 -14.46 1.85 -14.31
CA THR A 316 -14.82 0.49 -14.76
C THR A 316 -16.26 0.41 -15.19
N LEU A 317 -17.19 0.90 -14.36
CA LEU A 317 -18.62 0.86 -14.63
C LEU A 317 -19.02 1.75 -15.82
N ILE A 318 -18.33 2.86 -16.03
CA ILE A 318 -18.53 3.71 -17.22
C ILE A 318 -18.05 2.99 -18.48
N LEU A 319 -16.90 2.35 -18.45
CA LEU A 319 -16.37 1.57 -19.58
C LEU A 319 -17.32 0.42 -19.97
N GLU A 320 -17.98 -0.18 -19.00
CA GLU A 320 -18.99 -1.22 -19.19
C GLU A 320 -20.39 -0.65 -19.52
N LYS A 321 -20.53 0.67 -19.70
CA LYS A 321 -21.82 1.38 -19.89
C LYS A 321 -22.84 1.16 -18.77
N LYS A 322 -22.39 0.75 -17.59
CA LYS A 322 -23.21 0.56 -16.38
C LYS A 322 -23.39 1.89 -15.63
N PHE A 323 -23.92 2.91 -16.32
CA PHE A 323 -23.96 4.29 -15.83
C PHE A 323 -24.73 4.46 -14.52
N LEU A 324 -25.81 3.73 -14.28
CA LEU A 324 -26.57 3.80 -13.02
C LEU A 324 -25.73 3.27 -11.83
N TYR A 325 -24.95 2.21 -12.05
CA TYR A 325 -24.04 1.71 -11.01
C TYR A 325 -22.86 2.68 -10.77
N ALA A 326 -22.38 3.35 -11.83
CA ALA A 326 -21.37 4.41 -11.69
C ALA A 326 -21.94 5.60 -10.89
N ALA A 327 -23.21 5.96 -11.07
CA ALA A 327 -23.89 6.97 -10.26
C ALA A 327 -24.00 6.55 -8.79
N ILE A 328 -24.27 5.26 -8.50
CA ILE A 328 -24.28 4.74 -7.13
C ILE A 328 -22.89 4.81 -6.52
N ALA A 329 -21.84 4.41 -7.23
CA ALA A 329 -20.45 4.52 -6.77
C ALA A 329 -20.08 5.98 -6.48
N SER A 330 -20.51 6.90 -7.33
CA SER A 330 -20.33 8.34 -7.11
C SER A 330 -21.10 8.84 -5.87
N ALA A 331 -22.31 8.37 -5.64
CA ALA A 331 -23.06 8.71 -4.43
C ALA A 331 -22.38 8.20 -3.16
N VAL A 332 -21.78 7.01 -3.21
CA VAL A 332 -20.93 6.50 -2.11
C VAL A 332 -19.75 7.44 -1.88
N GLY A 333 -19.05 7.88 -2.95
CA GLY A 333 -17.97 8.86 -2.86
C GLY A 333 -18.42 10.17 -2.23
N ALA A 334 -19.62 10.66 -2.58
CA ALA A 334 -20.21 11.86 -1.96
C ALA A 334 -20.41 11.70 -0.45
N VAL A 335 -20.97 10.57 -0.01
CA VAL A 335 -21.19 10.29 1.42
C VAL A 335 -19.88 10.20 2.17
N LEU A 336 -18.88 9.46 1.64
CA LEU A 336 -17.58 9.28 2.28
C LEU A 336 -16.80 10.61 2.37
N SER A 337 -16.90 11.48 1.36
CA SER A 337 -16.32 12.83 1.39
C SER A 337 -17.02 13.71 2.43
N PHE A 338 -18.33 13.61 2.52
CA PHE A 338 -19.12 14.42 3.47
C PHE A 338 -18.83 14.09 4.93
N ILE A 339 -18.57 12.81 5.24
CA ILE A 339 -18.22 12.35 6.60
C ILE A 339 -16.71 12.34 6.85
N GLY A 340 -15.89 12.81 5.90
CA GLY A 340 -14.43 12.96 6.06
C GLY A 340 -13.64 11.65 6.04
N LEU A 341 -14.20 10.56 5.51
CA LEU A 341 -13.43 9.32 5.29
C LEU A 341 -12.51 9.42 4.08
N ILE A 342 -12.79 10.33 3.14
CA ILE A 342 -11.96 10.67 2.00
C ILE A 342 -11.96 12.19 1.79
N HIS A 343 -10.91 12.70 1.15
CA HIS A 343 -10.76 14.12 0.82
C HIS A 343 -10.74 15.06 2.04
N ALA A 344 -10.43 14.53 3.22
CA ALA A 344 -10.31 15.28 4.47
C ALA A 344 -9.23 14.64 5.36
N PRO A 345 -8.56 15.45 6.22
CA PRO A 345 -7.50 14.95 7.09
C PRO A 345 -8.04 14.07 8.22
N GLU A 346 -9.30 14.22 8.57
CA GLU A 346 -9.96 13.47 9.64
C GLU A 346 -11.45 13.29 9.37
N GLY A 347 -12.05 12.27 9.99
CA GLY A 347 -13.49 12.02 9.95
C GLY A 347 -14.25 13.08 10.73
N ALA A 348 -15.07 13.85 10.02
CA ALA A 348 -15.92 14.88 10.59
C ALA A 348 -17.18 15.07 9.75
N TRP A 349 -18.24 15.59 10.38
CA TRP A 349 -19.46 15.93 9.66
C TRP A 349 -19.22 17.15 8.77
N ALA A 350 -19.65 17.08 7.51
CA ALA A 350 -19.42 18.10 6.48
C ALA A 350 -17.93 18.46 6.30
N ALA A 351 -17.05 17.46 6.34
CA ALA A 351 -15.60 17.66 6.23
C ALA A 351 -15.19 18.19 4.85
N SER A 352 -15.73 17.65 3.76
CA SER A 352 -15.44 18.08 2.39
C SER A 352 -16.70 18.24 1.54
N PRO A 353 -17.57 19.22 1.86
CA PRO A 353 -18.88 19.36 1.22
C PRO A 353 -18.78 19.74 -0.25
N GLN A 354 -17.75 20.49 -0.68
CA GLN A 354 -17.55 20.86 -2.07
C GLN A 354 -17.19 19.64 -2.94
N VAL A 355 -16.34 18.76 -2.43
CA VAL A 355 -15.98 17.52 -3.13
C VAL A 355 -17.17 16.56 -3.16
N ALA A 356 -17.91 16.46 -2.05
CA ALA A 356 -19.14 15.69 -2.00
C ALA A 356 -20.15 16.16 -3.04
N LEU A 357 -20.32 17.47 -3.21
CA LEU A 357 -21.18 18.05 -4.24
C LEU A 357 -20.66 17.72 -5.65
N GLY A 358 -19.34 17.72 -5.87
CA GLY A 358 -18.72 17.30 -7.12
C GLY A 358 -19.11 15.85 -7.49
N TYR A 359 -19.05 14.93 -6.55
CA TYR A 359 -19.51 13.55 -6.74
C TYR A 359 -21.02 13.47 -7.03
N VAL A 360 -21.85 14.27 -6.36
CA VAL A 360 -23.30 14.33 -6.67
C VAL A 360 -23.52 14.75 -8.12
N PHE A 361 -22.87 15.80 -8.59
CA PHE A 361 -22.98 16.24 -9.98
C PHE A 361 -22.48 15.19 -10.96
N PHE A 362 -21.38 14.52 -10.65
CA PHE A 362 -20.88 13.42 -11.47
C PHE A 362 -21.93 12.30 -11.58
N GLY A 363 -22.56 11.93 -10.47
CA GLY A 363 -23.64 10.94 -10.45
C GLY A 363 -24.86 11.36 -11.30
N ILE A 364 -25.27 12.63 -11.24
CA ILE A 364 -26.33 13.20 -12.06
C ILE A 364 -25.99 13.07 -13.55
N VAL A 365 -24.76 13.38 -13.93
CA VAL A 365 -24.29 13.21 -15.32
C VAL A 365 -24.39 11.74 -15.75
N CYS A 366 -23.91 10.80 -14.91
CA CYS A 366 -24.03 9.36 -15.20
C CYS A 366 -25.49 8.94 -15.38
N VAL A 367 -26.41 9.40 -14.53
CA VAL A 367 -27.85 9.13 -14.67
C VAL A 367 -28.37 9.68 -16.01
N GLY A 368 -27.98 10.92 -16.39
CA GLY A 368 -28.36 11.49 -17.68
C GLY A 368 -27.92 10.63 -18.85
N PHE A 369 -26.68 10.15 -18.84
CA PHE A 369 -26.16 9.28 -19.90
C PHE A 369 -26.86 7.91 -19.94
N ALA A 370 -27.37 7.39 -18.81
CA ALA A 370 -28.09 6.12 -18.76
C ALA A 370 -29.37 6.10 -19.60
N PHE A 371 -29.93 7.27 -19.91
CA PHE A 371 -31.16 7.40 -20.72
C PHE A 371 -30.89 7.71 -22.20
N LEU A 372 -29.64 7.87 -22.60
CA LEU A 372 -29.31 8.15 -24.00
C LEU A 372 -29.38 6.89 -24.87
N PRO A 373 -29.70 7.04 -26.17
CA PRO A 373 -29.59 5.96 -27.13
C PRO A 373 -28.16 5.38 -27.13
N GLY A 374 -28.04 4.06 -27.14
CA GLY A 374 -26.72 3.40 -27.08
C GLY A 374 -26.18 3.14 -25.65
N ALA A 375 -26.79 3.70 -24.61
CA ALA A 375 -26.48 3.32 -23.23
C ALA A 375 -26.91 1.88 -22.89
N LYS A 376 -27.87 1.35 -23.66
CA LYS A 376 -28.45 0.00 -23.48
C LYS A 376 -27.69 -1.12 -24.19
N ASP A 377 -26.71 -0.77 -25.03
CA ASP A 377 -25.86 -1.75 -25.71
C ASP A 377 -24.77 -2.21 -24.75
N PRO A 378 -24.89 -3.40 -24.13
CA PRO A 378 -23.87 -3.88 -23.20
C PRO A 378 -22.54 -4.02 -23.91
N VAL A 379 -21.47 -3.64 -23.24
CA VAL A 379 -20.11 -3.93 -23.70
C VAL A 379 -19.79 -5.34 -23.22
N GLU A 380 -19.53 -6.26 -24.13
CA GLU A 380 -18.98 -7.56 -23.78
C GLU A 380 -17.55 -7.36 -23.29
N VAL A 381 -17.32 -7.76 -22.05
CA VAL A 381 -15.98 -7.76 -21.45
C VAL A 381 -15.37 -9.11 -21.76
N ASP A 382 -14.38 -9.13 -22.61
CA ASP A 382 -13.66 -10.37 -22.96
C ASP A 382 -12.69 -10.74 -21.81
N GLU A 383 -13.11 -11.72 -21.02
CA GLU A 383 -12.27 -12.27 -19.95
C GLU A 383 -11.10 -13.12 -20.49
N SER A 384 -11.11 -13.51 -21.76
CA SER A 384 -9.99 -14.23 -22.39
C SER A 384 -8.73 -13.36 -22.55
N ASP A 385 -8.89 -12.03 -22.47
CA ASP A 385 -7.78 -11.07 -22.47
C ASP A 385 -7.00 -11.02 -21.13
N ILE A 386 -7.49 -11.68 -20.08
CA ILE A 386 -6.78 -11.77 -18.80
C ILE A 386 -5.60 -12.73 -18.99
N VAL A 387 -4.40 -12.21 -18.87
CA VAL A 387 -3.20 -13.04 -18.91
C VAL A 387 -3.22 -13.97 -17.69
N ALA A 388 -3.49 -15.25 -17.92
CA ALA A 388 -3.37 -16.26 -16.88
C ALA A 388 -1.91 -16.22 -16.38
N GLY A 389 -1.72 -15.82 -15.13
CA GLY A 389 -0.40 -15.81 -14.50
C GLY A 389 0.20 -17.21 -14.56
N HIS A 390 1.36 -17.32 -15.18
CA HIS A 390 2.14 -18.55 -15.26
C HIS A 390 2.91 -18.78 -13.97
#